data_1415f46cfad854f85058e2456ed636d6
#
_entry.id   1415f46cfad854f85058e2456ed636d6
#
_cell.length_a   1.000
_cell.length_b   1.000
_cell.length_c   1.000
_cell.angle_alpha   90.00
_cell.angle_beta   90.00
_cell.angle_gamma   90.00
#
_symmetry.space_group_name_H-M   'P 1'
#
loop_
_entity.id
_entity.type
_entity.pdbx_description
1 polymer ?
#
loop_
_entity_poly.entity_id
_entity_poly.type
_entity_poly.pdbx_seq_one_letter_code
_entity_poly.pdbx_strand_id
1 'polypeptide(L)'
;MSDLVKQKCEACRADAPRVANDELPDLLKQIPDWQPITTDSVLKLNKVFNFDSYSEAISFTNKIAQMAEEEDHHPAILLEWGRVEVTWWTHKIGGLHKNDFIAAAKTDSLNT
;
A
#
# COMPACT_ATOMS: atom_id res chain seq x y z
N MET A 1 -8.90 -6.46 -14.89
CA MET A 1 -7.55 -6.40 -14.36
C MET A 1 -7.15 -4.96 -14.08
N SER A 2 -6.52 -4.73 -12.96
CA SER A 2 -6.18 -3.37 -12.56
C SER A 2 -4.96 -2.85 -13.32
N ASP A 3 -5.02 -1.59 -13.75
CA ASP A 3 -3.86 -0.90 -14.34
C ASP A 3 -3.00 -0.20 -13.30
N LEU A 4 -3.41 -0.23 -12.03
CA LEU A 4 -2.69 0.48 -10.95
C LEU A 4 -1.25 0.02 -10.83
N VAL A 5 -0.99 -1.27 -10.99
CA VAL A 5 0.37 -1.83 -10.85
C VAL A 5 1.35 -1.24 -11.87
N LYS A 6 0.86 -0.78 -13.00
CA LYS A 6 1.69 -0.21 -14.07
C LYS A 6 1.92 1.28 -13.92
N GLN A 7 1.19 1.93 -13.03
CA GLN A 7 1.30 3.37 -12.81
C GLN A 7 2.43 3.67 -11.85
N LYS A 8 2.96 4.89 -11.93
CA LYS A 8 3.97 5.38 -10.98
C LYS A 8 3.32 6.33 -10.00
N CYS A 9 3.84 6.34 -8.77
CA CYS A 9 3.40 7.29 -7.78
C CYS A 9 3.82 8.71 -8.16
N GLU A 10 2.93 9.65 -7.93
CA GLU A 10 3.25 11.06 -8.08
C GLU A 10 4.02 11.54 -6.86
N ALA A 11 4.71 12.67 -6.99
CA ALA A 11 5.42 13.26 -5.85
C ALA A 11 4.44 13.58 -4.73
N CYS A 12 4.78 13.19 -3.51
CA CYS A 12 3.97 13.48 -2.33
C CYS A 12 4.11 14.95 -1.95
N ARG A 13 3.01 15.66 -1.86
CA ARG A 13 2.97 17.07 -1.48
C ARG A 13 1.83 17.30 -0.51
N ALA A 14 1.98 18.29 0.35
CA ALA A 14 0.94 18.64 1.33
C ALA A 14 -0.37 19.05 0.67
N ASP A 15 -0.31 19.59 -0.54
CA ASP A 15 -1.48 20.01 -1.32
C ASP A 15 -1.97 18.95 -2.30
N ALA A 16 -1.41 17.75 -2.27
CA ALA A 16 -1.86 16.66 -3.14
C ALA A 16 -3.31 16.31 -2.84
N PRO A 17 -4.13 16.05 -3.88
CA PRO A 17 -5.55 15.78 -3.66
C PRO A 17 -5.75 14.42 -2.98
N ARG A 18 -6.65 14.38 -2.01
CA ARG A 18 -7.12 13.12 -1.44
C ARG A 18 -8.05 12.44 -2.44
N VAL A 19 -8.12 11.13 -2.34
CA VAL A 19 -9.11 10.36 -3.11
C VAL A 19 -10.51 10.82 -2.67
N ALA A 20 -11.34 11.18 -3.65
CA ALA A 20 -12.70 11.60 -3.37
C ALA A 20 -13.56 10.40 -2.91
N ASN A 21 -14.56 10.67 -2.07
CA ASN A 21 -15.43 9.61 -1.55
C ASN A 21 -16.12 8.80 -2.64
N ASP A 22 -16.43 9.41 -3.78
CA ASP A 22 -17.08 8.72 -4.89
C ASP A 22 -16.09 7.88 -5.72
N GLU A 23 -14.79 8.16 -5.65
CA GLU A 23 -13.75 7.37 -6.31
C GLU A 23 -13.33 6.15 -5.49
N LEU A 24 -13.48 6.23 -4.17
CA LEU A 24 -12.97 5.22 -3.25
C LEU A 24 -13.50 3.80 -3.55
N PRO A 25 -14.81 3.59 -3.75
CA PRO A 25 -15.31 2.23 -4.04
C PRO A 25 -14.70 1.63 -5.29
N ASP A 26 -14.51 2.42 -6.35
CA ASP A 26 -13.95 1.92 -7.61
C ASP A 26 -12.49 1.55 -7.46
N LEU A 27 -11.73 2.35 -6.72
CA LEU A 27 -10.32 2.07 -6.47
C LEU A 27 -10.16 0.82 -5.59
N LEU A 28 -11.00 0.68 -4.57
CA LEU A 28 -10.97 -0.50 -3.69
C LEU A 28 -11.28 -1.79 -4.44
N LYS A 29 -12.14 -1.74 -5.45
CA LYS A 29 -12.44 -2.92 -6.27
C LYS A 29 -11.22 -3.43 -7.03
N GLN A 30 -10.24 -2.58 -7.30
CA GLN A 30 -9.01 -2.96 -7.99
C GLN A 30 -7.99 -3.61 -7.06
N ILE A 31 -8.19 -3.49 -5.75
CA ILE A 31 -7.35 -4.10 -4.73
C ILE A 31 -8.25 -4.78 -3.69
N PRO A 32 -9.00 -5.83 -4.08
CA PRO A 32 -10.11 -6.35 -3.27
C PRO A 32 -9.70 -6.94 -1.92
N ASP A 33 -8.44 -7.36 -1.77
CA ASP A 33 -7.96 -7.97 -0.53
C ASP A 33 -7.43 -6.95 0.47
N TRP A 34 -7.37 -5.67 0.09
CA TRP A 34 -6.95 -4.62 0.99
C TRP A 34 -8.14 -4.06 1.77
N GLN A 35 -7.92 -3.81 3.05
CA GLN A 35 -8.96 -3.27 3.94
C GLN A 35 -8.70 -1.80 4.21
N PRO A 36 -9.70 -0.93 4.01
CA PRO A 36 -9.59 0.45 4.50
C PRO A 36 -9.73 0.43 6.02
N ILE A 37 -8.76 0.99 6.72
CA ILE A 37 -8.79 1.10 8.17
C ILE A 37 -8.57 2.56 8.56
N THR A 38 -9.07 2.95 9.74
CA THR A 38 -8.87 4.29 10.27
C THR A 38 -8.09 4.19 11.57
N THR A 39 -6.94 4.86 11.63
CA THR A 39 -6.11 4.93 12.83
C THR A 39 -5.79 6.40 13.09
N ASP A 40 -6.06 6.87 14.30
CA ASP A 40 -5.83 8.27 14.67
C ASP A 40 -6.50 9.23 13.70
N SER A 41 -7.73 8.90 13.28
CA SER A 41 -8.54 9.68 12.33
C SER A 41 -7.97 9.73 10.91
N VAL A 42 -7.00 8.88 10.59
CA VAL A 42 -6.40 8.79 9.25
C VAL A 42 -6.84 7.50 8.58
N LEU A 43 -7.41 7.62 7.39
CA LEU A 43 -7.81 6.46 6.58
C LEU A 43 -6.57 5.88 5.89
N LYS A 44 -6.40 4.56 6.01
CA LYS A 44 -5.24 3.83 5.50
C LYS A 44 -5.69 2.55 4.80
N LEU A 45 -4.82 2.00 3.95
CA LEU A 45 -5.02 0.69 3.32
C LEU A 45 -4.14 -0.33 4.04
N ASN A 46 -4.73 -1.46 4.44
CA ASN A 46 -4.04 -2.48 5.24
C ASN A 46 -4.25 -3.86 4.64
N LYS A 47 -3.19 -4.66 4.61
CA LYS A 47 -3.26 -6.06 4.20
C LYS A 47 -2.22 -6.89 4.93
N VAL A 48 -2.58 -8.13 5.28
CA VAL A 48 -1.69 -9.10 5.90
C VAL A 48 -1.36 -10.18 4.87
N PHE A 49 -0.06 -10.48 4.74
CA PHE A 49 0.45 -11.55 3.88
C PHE A 49 1.04 -12.64 4.76
N ASN A 50 0.70 -13.90 4.49
CA ASN A 50 1.15 -15.03 5.28
C ASN A 50 2.18 -15.85 4.51
N PHE A 51 3.19 -16.33 5.21
CA PHE A 51 4.30 -17.11 4.64
C PHE A 51 4.61 -18.32 5.52
N ASP A 52 5.28 -19.32 4.92
CA ASP A 52 5.60 -20.56 5.62
C ASP A 52 6.94 -20.49 6.37
N SER A 53 7.66 -19.38 6.25
CA SER A 53 8.94 -19.21 6.94
C SER A 53 9.25 -17.73 7.15
N TYR A 54 10.14 -17.48 8.10
CA TYR A 54 10.62 -16.11 8.35
C TYR A 54 11.47 -15.62 7.16
N SER A 55 12.25 -16.51 6.56
CA SER A 55 13.07 -16.17 5.40
C SER A 55 12.24 -15.67 4.24
N GLU A 56 11.09 -16.30 3.96
CA GLU A 56 10.19 -15.84 2.91
C GLU A 56 9.57 -14.49 3.26
N ALA A 57 9.19 -14.30 4.52
CA ALA A 57 8.62 -13.04 4.99
C ALA A 57 9.65 -11.89 4.87
N ILE A 58 10.90 -12.14 5.22
CA ILE A 58 11.99 -11.16 5.06
C ILE A 58 12.17 -10.81 3.58
N SER A 59 12.21 -11.81 2.72
CA SER A 59 12.39 -11.59 1.28
C SER A 59 11.30 -10.70 0.71
N PHE A 60 10.06 -10.96 1.08
CA PHE A 60 8.92 -10.14 0.65
C PHE A 60 9.02 -8.72 1.20
N THR A 61 9.38 -8.56 2.47
CA THR A 61 9.57 -7.26 3.09
C THR A 61 10.64 -6.44 2.35
N ASN A 62 11.75 -7.07 1.98
CA ASN A 62 12.82 -6.39 1.25
C ASN A 62 12.37 -5.93 -0.14
N LYS A 63 11.54 -6.72 -0.80
CA LYS A 63 10.98 -6.35 -2.11
C LYS A 63 10.07 -5.11 -1.98
N ILE A 64 9.25 -5.08 -0.94
CA ILE A 64 8.39 -3.92 -0.68
C ILE A 64 9.24 -2.68 -0.42
N ALA A 65 10.27 -2.82 0.42
CA ALA A 65 11.15 -1.71 0.77
C ALA A 65 11.84 -1.13 -0.47
N GLN A 66 12.31 -1.99 -1.37
CA GLN A 66 12.95 -1.56 -2.59
C GLN A 66 11.96 -0.82 -3.51
N MET A 67 10.78 -1.37 -3.68
CA MET A 67 9.74 -0.73 -4.49
C MET A 67 9.34 0.62 -3.90
N ALA A 68 9.21 0.70 -2.58
CA ALA A 68 8.87 1.95 -1.89
C ALA A 68 9.91 3.03 -2.14
N GLU A 69 11.20 2.68 -2.12
CA GLU A 69 12.26 3.62 -2.44
C GLU A 69 12.18 4.10 -3.89
N GLU A 70 11.89 3.19 -4.83
CA GLU A 70 11.76 3.54 -6.24
C GLU A 70 10.59 4.48 -6.49
N GLU A 71 9.48 4.30 -5.77
CA GLU A 71 8.28 5.13 -5.91
C GLU A 71 8.30 6.38 -5.02
N ASP A 72 9.32 6.51 -4.16
CA ASP A 72 9.43 7.58 -3.19
C ASP A 72 8.16 7.72 -2.34
N HIS A 73 7.60 6.58 -1.92
CA HIS A 73 6.39 6.51 -1.11
C HIS A 73 6.51 5.30 -0.19
N HIS A 74 6.44 5.52 1.12
CA HIS A 74 6.88 4.55 2.11
C HIS A 74 5.73 4.05 2.99
N PRO A 75 5.57 2.71 3.13
CA PRO A 75 4.52 2.12 3.97
C PRO A 75 5.02 1.89 5.39
N ALA A 76 4.10 1.56 6.29
CA ALA A 76 4.44 0.90 7.54
C ALA A 76 4.43 -0.61 7.29
N ILE A 77 5.45 -1.31 7.77
CA ILE A 77 5.58 -2.76 7.61
C ILE A 77 5.83 -3.38 8.96
N LEU A 78 5.04 -4.38 9.33
CA LEU A 78 5.26 -5.18 10.52
C LEU A 78 5.64 -6.58 10.09
N LEU A 79 6.89 -6.96 10.33
CA LEU A 79 7.42 -8.26 9.98
C LEU A 79 7.41 -9.18 11.20
N GLU A 80 6.76 -10.31 11.06
CA GLU A 80 6.75 -11.37 12.07
C GLU A 80 7.11 -12.69 11.41
N TRP A 81 7.29 -13.75 12.17
CA TRP A 81 7.78 -15.04 11.66
C TRP A 81 7.04 -15.49 10.40
N GLY A 82 5.96 -15.58 10.18
CA GLY A 82 5.26 -16.01 8.96
C GLY A 82 4.24 -15.00 8.51
N ARG A 83 4.45 -13.71 8.82
CA ARG A 83 3.43 -12.72 8.61
C ARG A 83 4.05 -11.37 8.32
N VAL A 84 3.57 -10.72 7.26
CA VAL A 84 3.95 -9.34 6.93
C VAL A 84 2.68 -8.51 6.83
N GLU A 85 2.55 -7.53 7.68
CA GLU A 85 1.42 -6.60 7.64
C GLU A 85 1.88 -5.30 7.01
N VAL A 86 1.20 -4.87 5.95
CA VAL A 86 1.55 -3.69 5.18
C VAL A 86 0.43 -2.67 5.27
N THR A 87 0.80 -1.44 5.56
CA THR A 87 -0.16 -0.33 5.67
C THR A 87 0.33 0.83 4.83
N TRP A 88 -0.50 1.27 3.88
CA TRP A 88 -0.21 2.39 3.00
C TRP A 88 -1.12 3.57 3.31
N TRP A 89 -0.55 4.75 3.43
CA TRP A 89 -1.28 6.03 3.47
C TRP A 89 -0.31 7.14 3.10
N THR A 90 -0.86 8.30 2.74
CA THR A 90 -0.02 9.43 2.38
C THR A 90 0.12 10.35 3.58
N HIS A 91 1.31 10.35 4.17
CA HIS A 91 1.60 11.05 5.42
C HIS A 91 1.34 12.56 5.32
N LYS A 92 1.75 13.17 4.22
CA LYS A 92 1.66 14.63 4.06
C LYS A 92 0.24 15.16 4.02
N ILE A 93 -0.71 14.34 3.57
CA ILE A 93 -2.12 14.78 3.50
C ILE A 93 -2.98 14.13 4.59
N GLY A 94 -2.39 13.23 5.40
CA GLY A 94 -3.11 12.57 6.49
C GLY A 94 -4.30 11.74 5.99
N GLY A 95 -4.13 11.01 4.89
CA GLY A 95 -5.20 10.21 4.31
C GLY A 95 -4.75 9.50 3.05
N LEU A 96 -5.71 9.11 2.21
CA LEU A 96 -5.43 8.35 0.98
C LEU A 96 -5.32 9.26 -0.23
N HIS A 97 -4.28 9.01 -1.02
CA HIS A 97 -4.06 9.54 -2.35
C HIS A 97 -4.07 8.35 -3.32
N LYS A 98 -4.25 8.60 -4.62
CA LYS A 98 -4.18 7.53 -5.61
C LYS A 98 -2.88 6.74 -5.52
N ASN A 99 -1.78 7.37 -5.09
CA ASN A 99 -0.50 6.69 -4.88
C ASN A 99 -0.61 5.49 -3.95
N ASP A 100 -1.47 5.54 -2.93
CA ASP A 100 -1.63 4.45 -1.99
C ASP A 100 -2.22 3.21 -2.66
N PHE A 101 -3.16 3.42 -3.59
CA PHE A 101 -3.76 2.33 -4.36
C PHE A 101 -2.77 1.75 -5.37
N ILE A 102 -1.97 2.60 -6.00
CA ILE A 102 -0.88 2.16 -6.89
C ILE A 102 0.11 1.32 -6.10
N ALA A 103 0.54 1.80 -4.94
CA ALA A 103 1.49 1.10 -4.09
C ALA A 103 0.92 -0.24 -3.59
N ALA A 104 -0.36 -0.28 -3.22
CA ALA A 104 -1.02 -1.52 -2.81
C ALA A 104 -1.02 -2.55 -3.94
N ALA A 105 -1.37 -2.14 -5.15
CA ALA A 105 -1.37 -3.03 -6.32
C ALA A 105 0.04 -3.53 -6.62
N LYS A 106 1.05 -2.68 -6.53
CA LYS A 106 2.45 -3.08 -6.72
C LYS A 106 2.90 -4.07 -5.64
N THR A 107 2.47 -3.85 -4.39
CA THR A 107 2.76 -4.76 -3.29
C THR A 107 2.21 -6.15 -3.59
N ASP A 108 0.97 -6.24 -4.07
CA ASP A 108 0.37 -7.53 -4.45
C ASP A 108 1.19 -8.22 -5.54
N SER A 109 1.69 -7.48 -6.52
CA SER A 109 2.45 -8.05 -7.63
C SER A 109 3.79 -8.64 -7.18
N LEU A 110 4.32 -8.20 -6.04
CA LEU A 110 5.57 -8.73 -5.49
C LEU A 110 5.40 -10.08 -4.82
N ASN A 111 4.17 -10.45 -4.49
CA ASN A 111 3.85 -11.71 -3.82
C ASN A 111 3.47 -12.78 -4.84
N THR A 112 4.40 -13.08 -5.72
CA THR A 112 4.19 -14.10 -6.77
C THR A 112 5.27 -15.17 -6.74
#